data_e3ffc650ee1cdf2fd0ca81eb6920bc9c
#
_entry.id   e3ffc650ee1cdf2fd0ca81eb6920bc9c
#
_cell.length_a   1.000
_cell.length_b   1.000
_cell.length_c   1.000
_cell.angle_alpha   90.00
_cell.angle_beta   90.00
_cell.angle_gamma   90.00
#
_symmetry.space_group_name_H-M   'P 1'
#
loop_
_entity.id
_entity.type
_entity.pdbx_description
1 polymer ?
#
loop_
_entity_poly.entity_id
_entity_poly.type
_entity_poly.pdbx_seq_one_letter_code
_entity_poly.pdbx_strand_id
1 'polypeptide(L)'
;SAFINLVSKVPTVMILHVMNTFLSTEIKASNDIEGVYSSRKEIRAAIQNSQNDKLRFSSIIAKYQSILDNPHGFKFESSKDIRDLFDDIISNEIEKKNQPDGELFRRDSVDIVNHQDKIIHRGTWPESDIIIELDRALGILNNEDLVLPIRVAIFHYYFGYIHPFYDGNGRTNRFISTAYLAKYYHPLIALR
;
A
#
# COMPACT_ATOMS: atom_id res chain seq x y z
N SER A 1 -1.14 8.64 25.32
CA SER A 1 -1.20 9.98 24.73
C SER A 1 -2.59 10.60 24.91
N ALA A 2 -2.71 11.94 24.86
CA ALA A 2 -3.99 12.66 24.97
C ALA A 2 -5.00 12.19 23.90
N PHE A 3 -4.53 11.84 22.71
CA PHE A 3 -5.34 11.31 21.61
C PHE A 3 -5.99 9.97 21.95
N ILE A 4 -5.25 9.01 22.50
CA ILE A 4 -5.79 7.70 22.91
C ILE A 4 -6.88 7.88 23.97
N ASN A 5 -6.67 8.80 24.93
CA ASN A 5 -7.63 9.10 25.98
C ASN A 5 -8.90 9.80 25.43
N LEU A 6 -8.79 10.56 24.35
CA LEU A 6 -9.93 11.13 23.65
C LEU A 6 -10.73 10.06 22.91
N VAL A 7 -10.04 9.20 22.16
CA VAL A 7 -10.65 8.13 21.37
C VAL A 7 -11.39 7.12 22.27
N SER A 8 -10.85 6.79 23.46
CA SER A 8 -11.49 5.87 24.40
C SER A 8 -12.84 6.35 24.97
N LYS A 9 -13.15 7.65 24.83
CA LYS A 9 -14.43 8.25 25.26
C LYS A 9 -15.47 8.30 24.14
N VAL A 10 -15.10 7.97 22.91
CA VAL A 10 -16.00 8.00 21.76
C VAL A 10 -16.69 6.64 21.63
N PRO A 11 -18.02 6.58 21.41
CA PRO A 11 -18.72 5.32 21.16
C PRO A 11 -18.09 4.55 19.99
N THR A 12 -17.93 3.23 20.15
CA THR A 12 -17.29 2.35 19.15
C THR A 12 -17.92 2.48 17.76
N VAL A 13 -19.23 2.63 17.70
CA VAL A 13 -19.97 2.81 16.43
C VAL A 13 -19.52 4.08 15.67
N MET A 14 -19.22 5.14 16.40
CA MET A 14 -18.71 6.37 15.78
C MET A 14 -17.27 6.22 15.31
N ILE A 15 -16.45 5.51 16.07
CA ILE A 15 -15.06 5.20 15.67
C ILE A 15 -15.08 4.38 14.38
N LEU A 16 -15.88 3.32 14.31
CA LEU A 16 -16.03 2.50 13.10
C LEU A 16 -16.52 3.31 11.90
N HIS A 17 -17.48 4.22 12.09
CA HIS A 17 -17.94 5.10 11.02
C HIS A 17 -16.83 6.01 10.49
N VAL A 18 -16.05 6.61 11.39
CA VAL A 18 -14.91 7.46 11.03
C VAL A 18 -13.83 6.64 10.31
N MET A 19 -13.51 5.45 10.81
CA MET A 19 -12.53 4.54 10.19
C MET A 19 -12.95 4.16 8.77
N ASN A 20 -14.20 3.76 8.56
CA ASN A 20 -14.73 3.42 7.23
C ASN A 20 -14.72 4.63 6.28
N THR A 21 -14.95 5.83 6.81
CA THR A 21 -14.87 7.07 6.03
C THR A 21 -13.43 7.36 5.60
N PHE A 22 -12.46 7.23 6.50
CA PHE A 22 -11.05 7.42 6.20
C PHE A 22 -10.55 6.36 5.22
N LEU A 23 -10.89 5.09 5.45
CA LEU A 23 -10.56 3.99 4.54
C LEU A 23 -11.11 4.24 3.13
N SER A 24 -12.37 4.64 3.01
CA SER A 24 -12.95 4.94 1.70
C SER A 24 -12.27 6.13 1.00
N THR A 25 -11.80 7.10 1.78
CA THR A 25 -11.09 8.27 1.27
C THR A 25 -9.67 7.91 0.83
N GLU A 26 -8.95 7.12 1.64
CA GLU A 26 -7.61 6.63 1.33
C GLU A 26 -7.59 5.81 0.04
N ILE A 27 -8.47 4.81 -0.07
CA ILE A 27 -8.55 3.96 -1.27
C ILE A 27 -8.90 4.80 -2.50
N LYS A 28 -9.87 5.73 -2.38
CA LYS A 28 -10.25 6.61 -3.48
C LYS A 28 -9.07 7.49 -3.92
N ALA A 29 -8.41 8.15 -2.98
CA ALA A 29 -7.27 9.02 -3.26
C ALA A 29 -6.10 8.24 -3.88
N SER A 30 -5.80 7.06 -3.34
CA SER A 30 -4.78 6.17 -3.85
C SER A 30 -5.05 5.73 -5.30
N ASN A 31 -6.31 5.40 -5.61
CA ASN A 31 -6.72 5.04 -6.96
C ASN A 31 -6.64 6.24 -7.92
N ASP A 32 -7.08 7.43 -7.48
CA ASP A 32 -7.04 8.64 -8.31
C ASP A 32 -5.61 9.02 -8.70
N ILE A 33 -4.64 8.89 -7.79
CA ILE A 33 -3.22 9.13 -8.06
C ILE A 33 -2.71 8.21 -9.17
N GLU A 34 -3.15 6.95 -9.19
CA GLU A 34 -2.74 5.94 -10.19
C GLU A 34 -3.62 5.97 -11.45
N GLY A 35 -4.56 6.92 -11.59
CA GLY A 35 -5.48 6.98 -12.72
C GLY A 35 -6.51 5.83 -12.74
N VAL A 36 -6.67 5.10 -11.64
CA VAL A 36 -7.65 4.02 -11.51
C VAL A 36 -9.01 4.60 -11.17
N TYR A 37 -9.93 4.55 -12.13
CA TYR A 37 -11.28 5.06 -11.88
C TYR A 37 -11.98 4.26 -10.79
N SER A 38 -12.46 4.96 -9.76
CA SER A 38 -13.28 4.40 -8.68
C SER A 38 -14.25 5.43 -8.13
N SER A 39 -15.45 5.00 -7.75
CA SER A 39 -16.44 5.88 -7.12
C SER A 39 -16.48 5.63 -5.61
N ARG A 40 -16.77 6.69 -4.83
CA ARG A 40 -16.98 6.55 -3.38
C ARG A 40 -18.13 5.58 -3.04
N LYS A 41 -19.17 5.52 -3.90
CA LYS A 41 -20.30 4.60 -3.73
C LYS A 41 -19.85 3.14 -3.86
N GLU A 42 -19.06 2.84 -4.88
CA GLU A 42 -18.49 1.51 -5.12
C GLU A 42 -17.62 1.06 -3.95
N ILE A 43 -16.67 1.90 -3.52
CA ILE A 43 -15.78 1.60 -2.40
C ILE A 43 -16.57 1.39 -1.09
N ARG A 44 -17.54 2.25 -0.78
CA ARG A 44 -18.39 2.08 0.41
C ARG A 44 -19.21 0.80 0.36
N ALA A 45 -19.76 0.44 -0.79
CA ALA A 45 -20.49 -0.81 -0.98
C ALA A 45 -19.58 -2.03 -0.73
N ALA A 46 -18.33 -1.97 -1.20
CA ALA A 46 -17.35 -3.02 -0.95
C ALA A 46 -16.91 -3.10 0.52
N ILE A 47 -16.76 -1.96 1.22
CA ILE A 47 -16.49 -1.92 2.68
C ILE A 47 -17.64 -2.57 3.47
N GLN A 48 -18.89 -2.28 3.11
CA GLN A 48 -20.06 -2.84 3.79
C GLN A 48 -20.25 -4.33 3.52
N ASN A 49 -19.75 -4.84 2.40
CA ASN A 49 -19.87 -6.22 1.94
C ASN A 49 -18.49 -6.89 1.79
N SER A 50 -17.58 -6.63 2.70
CA SER A 50 -16.17 -7.09 2.62
C SER A 50 -16.00 -8.62 2.60
N GLN A 51 -17.06 -9.38 2.91
CA GLN A 51 -17.12 -10.84 2.75
C GLN A 51 -17.36 -11.29 1.30
N ASN A 52 -17.62 -10.38 0.37
CA ASN A 52 -17.90 -10.70 -1.02
C ASN A 52 -16.68 -10.43 -1.92
N ASP A 53 -15.84 -11.45 -2.09
CA ASP A 53 -14.61 -11.39 -2.89
C ASP A 53 -14.82 -11.06 -4.39
N LYS A 54 -16.09 -11.05 -4.85
CA LYS A 54 -16.43 -10.71 -6.23
C LYS A 54 -16.54 -9.19 -6.46
N LEU A 55 -16.58 -8.41 -5.39
CA LEU A 55 -16.62 -6.95 -5.53
C LEU A 55 -15.23 -6.42 -5.85
N ARG A 56 -15.19 -5.46 -6.77
CA ARG A 56 -13.96 -4.74 -7.08
C ARG A 56 -13.43 -4.05 -5.81
N PHE A 57 -12.14 -4.05 -5.63
CA PHE A 57 -11.44 -3.54 -4.45
C PHE A 57 -11.68 -4.33 -3.15
N SER A 58 -12.38 -5.47 -3.16
CA SER A 58 -12.63 -6.26 -1.94
C SER A 58 -11.34 -6.70 -1.26
N SER A 59 -10.35 -7.17 -2.03
CA SER A 59 -9.07 -7.66 -1.51
C SER A 59 -8.28 -6.56 -0.79
N ILE A 60 -8.10 -5.40 -1.42
CA ILE A 60 -7.39 -4.28 -0.80
C ILE A 60 -8.14 -3.73 0.41
N ILE A 61 -9.47 -3.68 0.36
CA ILE A 61 -10.31 -3.25 1.49
C ILE A 61 -10.15 -4.21 2.67
N ALA A 62 -10.26 -5.52 2.45
CA ALA A 62 -10.07 -6.53 3.49
C ALA A 62 -8.69 -6.43 4.13
N LYS A 63 -7.65 -6.18 3.31
CA LYS A 63 -6.29 -6.02 3.80
C LYS A 63 -6.11 -4.74 4.65
N TYR A 64 -6.69 -3.62 4.24
CA TYR A 64 -6.72 -2.41 5.08
C TYR A 64 -7.52 -2.60 6.38
N GLN A 65 -8.64 -3.34 6.34
CA GLN A 65 -9.39 -3.68 7.55
C GLN A 65 -8.55 -4.54 8.49
N SER A 66 -7.76 -5.48 7.99
CA SER A 66 -6.85 -6.27 8.83
C SER A 66 -5.74 -5.43 9.49
N ILE A 67 -5.32 -4.29 8.91
CA ILE A 67 -4.47 -3.31 9.61
C ILE A 67 -5.20 -2.71 10.82
N LEU A 68 -6.48 -2.39 10.67
CA LEU A 68 -7.27 -1.81 11.74
C LEU A 68 -7.50 -2.79 12.88
N ASP A 69 -7.71 -4.07 12.55
CA ASP A 69 -7.97 -5.14 13.52
C ASP A 69 -6.69 -5.60 14.24
N ASN A 70 -5.57 -5.67 13.51
CA ASN A 70 -4.27 -6.08 14.04
C ASN A 70 -3.12 -5.26 13.41
N PRO A 71 -2.87 -4.04 13.89
CA PRO A 71 -1.81 -3.18 13.35
C PRO A 71 -0.40 -3.80 13.44
N HIS A 72 -0.17 -4.69 14.40
CA HIS A 72 1.12 -5.35 14.60
C HIS A 72 1.31 -6.62 13.75
N GLY A 73 0.27 -7.05 13.03
CA GLY A 73 0.28 -8.27 12.22
C GLY A 73 1.10 -8.17 10.92
N PHE A 74 1.53 -6.97 10.54
CA PHE A 74 2.26 -6.76 9.29
C PHE A 74 3.75 -6.62 9.54
N LYS A 75 4.54 -7.47 8.87
CA LYS A 75 5.99 -7.39 8.81
C LYS A 75 6.43 -7.81 7.42
N PHE A 76 7.22 -6.98 6.76
CA PHE A 76 7.79 -7.26 5.46
C PHE A 76 9.30 -7.36 5.63
N GLU A 77 9.85 -8.56 5.46
CA GLU A 77 11.27 -8.85 5.71
C GLU A 77 12.05 -9.10 4.42
N SER A 78 11.34 -9.45 3.36
CA SER A 78 11.94 -9.84 2.09
C SER A 78 11.12 -9.35 0.88
N SER A 79 11.77 -9.31 -0.27
CA SER A 79 11.14 -9.05 -1.56
C SER A 79 9.96 -9.99 -1.84
N LYS A 80 10.03 -11.24 -1.35
CA LYS A 80 8.92 -12.18 -1.46
C LYS A 80 7.67 -11.71 -0.72
N ASP A 81 7.79 -11.14 0.47
CA ASP A 81 6.64 -10.61 1.22
C ASP A 81 5.95 -9.47 0.47
N ILE A 82 6.73 -8.67 -0.27
CA ILE A 82 6.21 -7.61 -1.13
C ILE A 82 5.45 -8.20 -2.32
N ARG A 83 5.97 -9.28 -2.92
CA ARG A 83 5.29 -9.98 -4.00
C ARG A 83 4.00 -10.63 -3.51
N ASP A 84 4.02 -11.30 -2.39
CA ASP A 84 2.84 -11.93 -1.80
C ASP A 84 1.76 -10.87 -1.46
N LEU A 85 2.16 -9.72 -0.92
CA LEU A 85 1.25 -8.60 -0.70
C LEU A 85 0.64 -8.09 -2.01
N PHE A 86 1.45 -7.88 -3.04
CA PHE A 86 0.98 -7.42 -4.36
C PHE A 86 -0.04 -8.40 -4.94
N ASP A 87 0.24 -9.69 -4.88
CA ASP A 87 -0.67 -10.73 -5.36
C ASP A 87 -2.00 -10.69 -4.61
N ASP A 88 -1.98 -10.45 -3.31
CA ASP A 88 -3.18 -10.35 -2.47
C ASP A 88 -4.06 -9.14 -2.79
N ILE A 89 -3.47 -7.97 -3.05
CA ILE A 89 -4.23 -6.71 -3.06
C ILE A 89 -4.36 -6.05 -4.43
N ILE A 90 -3.51 -6.39 -5.39
CA ILE A 90 -3.41 -5.67 -6.67
C ILE A 90 -3.63 -6.58 -7.88
N SER A 91 -3.11 -7.81 -7.86
CA SER A 91 -3.01 -8.64 -9.07
C SER A 91 -4.34 -8.88 -9.78
N ASN A 92 -5.44 -8.97 -9.02
CA ASN A 92 -6.79 -9.15 -9.59
C ASN A 92 -7.37 -7.90 -10.27
N GLU A 93 -6.74 -6.73 -10.10
CA GLU A 93 -7.25 -5.45 -10.57
C GLU A 93 -6.48 -4.90 -11.77
N ILE A 94 -5.35 -5.52 -12.12
CA ILE A 94 -4.51 -5.09 -13.24
C ILE A 94 -4.67 -6.00 -14.45
N GLU A 95 -4.39 -5.44 -15.63
CA GLU A 95 -4.44 -6.18 -16.88
C GLU A 95 -3.37 -7.28 -16.93
N LYS A 96 -3.68 -8.39 -17.59
CA LYS A 96 -2.74 -9.53 -17.74
C LYS A 96 -1.37 -9.14 -18.26
N LYS A 97 -1.29 -8.16 -19.17
CA LYS A 97 -0.02 -7.69 -19.74
C LYS A 97 0.88 -6.98 -18.73
N ASN A 98 0.30 -6.49 -17.62
CA ASN A 98 1.00 -5.77 -16.55
C ASN A 98 1.29 -6.66 -15.34
N GLN A 99 0.93 -7.95 -15.42
CA GLN A 99 1.28 -8.92 -14.37
C GLN A 99 2.79 -9.14 -14.33
N PRO A 100 3.38 -9.33 -13.14
CA PRO A 100 4.79 -9.70 -13.02
C PRO A 100 5.07 -11.00 -13.79
N ASP A 101 6.12 -11.01 -14.59
CA ASP A 101 6.51 -12.11 -15.48
C ASP A 101 7.90 -12.67 -15.16
N GLY A 102 8.57 -12.12 -14.12
CA GLY A 102 9.79 -12.65 -13.55
C GLY A 102 9.54 -13.67 -12.44
N GLU A 103 10.55 -13.96 -11.64
CA GLU A 103 10.43 -14.83 -10.46
C GLU A 103 9.56 -14.19 -9.38
N LEU A 104 9.82 -12.92 -9.03
CA LEU A 104 9.07 -12.11 -8.08
C LEU A 104 8.47 -10.86 -8.72
N PHE A 105 9.18 -10.24 -9.66
CA PHE A 105 8.86 -8.91 -10.20
C PHE A 105 8.77 -8.94 -11.73
N ARG A 106 8.94 -7.80 -12.35
CA ARG A 106 8.99 -7.65 -13.81
C ARG A 106 10.35 -8.07 -14.36
N ARG A 107 10.37 -8.63 -15.56
CA ARG A 107 11.61 -8.94 -16.30
C ARG A 107 12.12 -7.76 -17.07
N ASP A 108 11.23 -6.95 -17.66
CA ASP A 108 11.63 -5.86 -18.53
C ASP A 108 11.82 -4.55 -17.76
N SER A 109 12.60 -3.64 -18.36
CA SER A 109 12.74 -2.28 -17.83
C SER A 109 11.43 -1.52 -17.99
N VAL A 110 11.18 -0.56 -17.08
CA VAL A 110 10.06 0.38 -17.17
C VAL A 110 10.56 1.81 -17.09
N ASP A 111 9.96 2.67 -17.89
CA ASP A 111 10.21 4.09 -17.86
C ASP A 111 9.03 4.80 -17.21
N ILE A 112 9.31 5.68 -16.26
CA ILE A 112 8.33 6.58 -15.66
C ILE A 112 8.35 7.86 -16.44
N VAL A 113 7.21 8.21 -17.02
CA VAL A 113 7.06 9.38 -17.88
C VAL A 113 6.21 10.46 -17.19
N ASN A 114 6.44 11.72 -17.55
CA ASN A 114 5.59 12.81 -17.12
C ASN A 114 4.38 12.98 -18.08
N HIS A 115 3.54 13.99 -17.83
CA HIS A 115 2.36 14.29 -18.65
C HIS A 115 2.67 14.67 -20.12
N GLN A 116 3.94 14.84 -20.48
CA GLN A 116 4.40 15.16 -21.83
C GLN A 116 5.12 13.96 -22.47
N ASP A 117 4.92 12.76 -21.95
CA ASP A 117 5.57 11.50 -22.36
C ASP A 117 7.12 11.55 -22.30
N LYS A 118 7.67 12.49 -21.53
CA LYS A 118 9.13 12.55 -21.31
C LYS A 118 9.51 11.63 -20.17
N ILE A 119 10.49 10.75 -20.41
CA ILE A 119 11.06 9.88 -19.38
C ILE A 119 11.71 10.77 -18.30
N ILE A 120 11.21 10.64 -17.06
CA ILE A 120 11.75 11.33 -15.90
C ILE A 120 12.57 10.41 -15.01
N HIS A 121 12.30 9.10 -15.08
CA HIS A 121 13.04 8.09 -14.35
C HIS A 121 12.91 6.74 -15.06
N ARG A 122 13.92 5.89 -14.90
CA ARG A 122 13.88 4.48 -15.30
C ARG A 122 13.99 3.61 -14.05
N GLY A 123 13.02 2.73 -13.87
CA GLY A 123 13.02 1.78 -12.74
C GLY A 123 14.26 0.88 -12.76
N THR A 124 14.63 0.38 -11.60
CA THR A 124 15.76 -0.56 -11.44
C THR A 124 15.61 -1.77 -12.36
N TRP A 125 16.69 -2.22 -12.96
CA TRP A 125 16.76 -3.38 -13.85
C TRP A 125 18.20 -3.93 -13.85
N PRO A 126 18.40 -5.24 -13.94
CA PRO A 126 17.45 -6.34 -14.10
C PRO A 126 16.73 -6.73 -12.79
N GLU A 127 15.89 -7.79 -12.83
CA GLU A 127 15.12 -8.28 -11.67
C GLU A 127 16.00 -8.62 -10.46
N SER A 128 17.18 -9.17 -10.67
CA SER A 128 18.15 -9.44 -9.59
C SER A 128 18.48 -8.18 -8.78
N ASP A 129 18.62 -7.05 -9.46
CA ASP A 129 18.93 -5.77 -8.82
C ASP A 129 17.70 -5.19 -8.13
N ILE A 130 16.48 -5.41 -8.69
CA ILE A 130 15.22 -5.08 -8.02
C ILE A 130 15.15 -5.77 -6.67
N ILE A 131 15.41 -7.09 -6.62
CA ILE A 131 15.38 -7.89 -5.39
C ILE A 131 16.40 -7.35 -4.37
N ILE A 132 17.65 -7.15 -4.79
CA ILE A 132 18.72 -6.66 -3.91
C ILE A 132 18.39 -5.28 -3.32
N GLU A 133 17.97 -4.35 -4.17
CA GLU A 133 17.66 -2.99 -3.73
C GLU A 133 16.41 -2.92 -2.86
N LEU A 134 15.40 -3.73 -3.16
CA LEU A 134 14.19 -3.79 -2.35
C LEU A 134 14.44 -4.41 -0.98
N ASP A 135 15.27 -5.47 -0.89
CA ASP A 135 15.66 -6.05 0.39
C ASP A 135 16.50 -5.05 1.23
N ARG A 136 17.35 -4.23 0.60
CA ARG A 136 18.04 -3.12 1.29
C ARG A 136 17.05 -2.06 1.80
N ALA A 137 16.06 -1.69 0.99
CA ALA A 137 15.04 -0.73 1.40
C ALA A 137 14.20 -1.27 2.57
N LEU A 138 13.86 -2.57 2.57
CA LEU A 138 13.20 -3.25 3.69
C LEU A 138 14.08 -3.28 4.93
N GLY A 139 15.38 -3.48 4.79
CA GLY A 139 16.33 -3.36 5.89
C GLY A 139 16.30 -1.99 6.56
N ILE A 140 16.17 -0.91 5.78
CA ILE A 140 16.02 0.46 6.32
C ILE A 140 14.65 0.62 7.01
N LEU A 141 13.57 0.13 6.39
CA LEU A 141 12.23 0.21 6.95
C LEU A 141 12.13 -0.49 8.32
N ASN A 142 12.83 -1.61 8.49
CA ASN A 142 12.86 -2.41 9.71
C ASN A 142 13.93 -1.96 10.73
N ASN A 143 14.79 -0.99 10.39
CA ASN A 143 15.83 -0.51 11.30
C ASN A 143 15.22 0.38 12.39
N GLU A 144 15.09 -0.17 13.60
CA GLU A 144 14.48 0.53 14.74
C GLU A 144 15.38 1.62 15.35
N ASP A 145 16.66 1.72 14.96
CA ASP A 145 17.54 2.83 15.35
C ASP A 145 17.14 4.16 14.67
N LEU A 146 16.38 4.06 13.57
CA LEU A 146 15.84 5.23 12.88
C LEU A 146 14.41 5.53 13.35
N VAL A 147 14.08 6.81 13.52
CA VAL A 147 12.72 7.22 13.84
C VAL A 147 11.75 6.84 12.71
N LEU A 148 10.59 6.31 13.08
CA LEU A 148 9.64 5.72 12.15
C LEU A 148 9.29 6.59 10.92
N PRO A 149 8.94 7.90 11.04
CA PRO A 149 8.61 8.70 9.87
C PRO A 149 9.76 8.79 8.85
N ILE A 150 11.01 8.80 9.33
CA ILE A 150 12.19 8.88 8.45
C ILE A 150 12.35 7.57 7.68
N ARG A 151 12.31 6.40 8.36
CA ARG A 151 12.46 5.11 7.69
C ARG A 151 11.32 4.80 6.72
N VAL A 152 10.09 5.18 7.07
CA VAL A 152 8.94 5.05 6.16
C VAL A 152 9.09 5.97 4.94
N ALA A 153 9.53 7.22 5.12
CA ALA A 153 9.75 8.14 4.01
C ALA A 153 10.87 7.67 3.07
N ILE A 154 11.98 7.16 3.62
CA ILE A 154 13.08 6.60 2.84
C ILE A 154 12.59 5.38 2.05
N PHE A 155 11.92 4.44 2.71
CA PHE A 155 11.38 3.26 2.04
C PHE A 155 10.40 3.65 0.92
N HIS A 156 9.47 4.58 1.21
CA HIS A 156 8.48 5.04 0.24
C HIS A 156 9.13 5.62 -1.02
N TYR A 157 10.17 6.45 -0.84
CA TYR A 157 10.93 7.00 -1.95
C TYR A 157 11.66 5.89 -2.74
N TYR A 158 12.40 5.00 -2.04
CA TYR A 158 13.16 3.93 -2.69
C TYR A 158 12.27 2.94 -3.42
N PHE A 159 11.14 2.57 -2.86
CA PHE A 159 10.17 1.69 -3.53
C PHE A 159 9.67 2.32 -4.84
N GLY A 160 9.33 3.61 -4.80
CA GLY A 160 8.94 4.37 -6.00
C GLY A 160 10.07 4.47 -7.03
N TYR A 161 11.32 4.60 -6.57
CA TYR A 161 12.52 4.65 -7.40
C TYR A 161 12.81 3.29 -8.06
N ILE A 162 12.81 2.20 -7.29
CA ILE A 162 13.02 0.83 -7.77
C ILE A 162 11.93 0.44 -8.78
N HIS A 163 10.69 0.78 -8.48
CA HIS A 163 9.51 0.52 -9.32
C HIS A 163 9.38 -0.96 -9.72
N PRO A 164 9.21 -1.88 -8.75
CA PRO A 164 9.38 -3.33 -8.98
C PRO A 164 8.34 -3.99 -9.88
N PHE A 165 7.18 -3.37 -10.10
CA PHE A 165 6.08 -3.90 -10.90
C PHE A 165 5.85 -3.07 -12.16
N TYR A 166 5.12 -3.63 -13.14
CA TYR A 166 4.65 -2.88 -14.31
C TYR A 166 3.53 -1.89 -13.97
N ASP A 167 2.65 -2.25 -13.01
CA ASP A 167 1.54 -1.45 -12.50
C ASP A 167 1.33 -1.75 -11.01
N GLY A 168 0.61 -0.88 -10.30
CA GLY A 168 0.27 -1.09 -8.88
C GLY A 168 1.36 -0.70 -7.87
N ASN A 169 2.50 -0.16 -8.33
CA ASN A 169 3.60 0.24 -7.45
C ASN A 169 3.16 1.24 -6.37
N GLY A 170 2.46 2.30 -6.75
CA GLY A 170 2.02 3.32 -5.82
C GLY A 170 1.04 2.79 -4.79
N ARG A 171 0.06 1.96 -5.20
CA ARG A 171 -0.93 1.36 -4.30
C ARG A 171 -0.26 0.43 -3.27
N THR A 172 0.66 -0.43 -3.73
CA THR A 172 1.43 -1.33 -2.86
C THR A 172 2.28 -0.53 -1.86
N ASN A 173 3.01 0.48 -2.34
CA ASN A 173 3.87 1.33 -1.51
C ASN A 173 3.09 2.09 -0.42
N ARG A 174 1.95 2.68 -0.79
CA ARG A 174 1.08 3.39 0.17
C ARG A 174 0.50 2.44 1.21
N PHE A 175 0.09 1.24 0.80
CA PHE A 175 -0.37 0.22 1.74
C PHE A 175 0.71 -0.12 2.79
N ILE A 176 1.95 -0.41 2.35
CA ILE A 176 3.06 -0.74 3.25
C ILE A 176 3.34 0.43 4.21
N SER A 177 3.39 1.65 3.67
CA SER A 177 3.59 2.86 4.49
C SER A 177 2.51 3.02 5.55
N THR A 178 1.24 2.81 5.18
CA THR A 178 0.10 2.86 6.11
C THR A 178 0.19 1.77 7.17
N ALA A 179 0.57 0.54 6.81
CA ALA A 179 0.72 -0.58 7.76
C ALA A 179 1.79 -0.28 8.81
N TYR A 180 2.94 0.27 8.40
CA TYR A 180 4.00 0.66 9.35
C TYR A 180 3.60 1.85 10.22
N LEU A 181 2.93 2.85 9.68
CA LEU A 181 2.44 3.97 10.47
C LEU A 181 1.38 3.51 11.48
N ALA A 182 0.47 2.61 11.10
CA ALA A 182 -0.57 2.08 11.97
C ALA A 182 0.00 1.23 13.11
N LYS A 183 1.13 0.55 12.90
CA LYS A 183 1.83 -0.24 13.91
C LYS A 183 2.32 0.59 15.10
N TYR A 184 2.76 1.82 14.86
CA TYR A 184 3.39 2.69 15.86
C TYR A 184 2.50 3.88 16.26
N TYR A 185 1.56 4.25 15.41
CA TYR A 185 0.57 5.28 15.68
C TYR A 185 -0.84 4.66 15.69
N HIS A 186 -1.81 5.43 16.17
CA HIS A 186 -3.19 4.96 16.11
C HIS A 186 -3.64 4.84 14.63
N PRO A 187 -4.35 3.74 14.23
CA PRO A 187 -4.77 3.53 12.83
C PRO A 187 -5.52 4.70 12.18
N LEU A 188 -6.29 5.48 12.96
CA LEU A 188 -6.94 6.70 12.49
C LEU A 188 -5.96 7.78 12.00
N ILE A 189 -4.71 7.75 12.45
CA ILE A 189 -3.67 8.67 11.98
C ILE A 189 -3.02 8.15 10.70
N ALA A 190 -2.87 6.82 10.61
CA ALA A 190 -2.22 6.17 9.49
C ALA A 190 -3.05 6.20 8.19
N LEU A 191 -4.39 6.30 8.31
CA LEU A 191 -5.35 6.35 7.20
C LEU A 191 -5.69 7.78 6.73
N ARG A 192 -4.89 8.80 7.09
CA ARG A 192 -5.23 10.19 6.79
C ARG A 192 -4.32 10.81 5.73
#